data_0a80bde90371d31b3e7eff01bcbdb304
#
_entry.id   0a80bde90371d31b3e7eff01bcbdb304
#
_cell.length_a   1.000
_cell.length_b   1.000
_cell.length_c   1.000
_cell.angle_alpha   90.00
_cell.angle_beta   90.00
_cell.angle_gamma   90.00
#
_symmetry.space_group_name_H-M   'P 1'
#
loop_
_entity.id
_entity.type
_entity.pdbx_description
1 polymer ?
#
loop_
_entity_poly.entity_id
_entity_poly.type
_entity_poly.pdbx_seq_one_letter_code
_entity_poly.pdbx_strand_id
1 'polypeptide(L)'
;VNLLESFRTALEGIGTNKLRATLTMSGIIIGIMSVIAVITLGNGSQQAYTDQLEKLGATNFSVTIWWDQGSKLSDLTVEDAYALPQQSPYIEEAVPFTNLYGTIRGPKKGKDASIQGTNEDLLKVQPNLKIVAGRYFTAKEVREGKPVIVLTEKLAAGLFGREDPIGKRLTFKSASVIVIGVVSEAKLMIDAGRSEGAYMPITFLHNMDGYKYVHTITVKAKSKETMEAAKRQTEKYLNRRHDRENYYQIDSIENALGEMDSFSGTLTTIFSVAAGIALFVGGIGVMNIMLVSVTERTREIGIRKALGARYGDIMLQFLIESMIVCLIGGTIGVLLGIGTAMFASQYVEVPPLLSWESIVIAFGFSSAIGIFFGLYPAHKAARLHPIDALRYE
;
A
#
# COMPACT_ATOMS: atom_id res chain seq x y z
N VAL A 1 -0.74 42.84 21.19
CA VAL A 1 -1.64 41.66 21.35
C VAL A 1 -0.92 40.64 22.20
N ASN A 2 -1.47 40.35 23.38
CA ASN A 2 -0.88 39.39 24.29
C ASN A 2 -1.35 37.97 23.85
N LEU A 3 -0.45 37.18 23.23
CA LEU A 3 -0.77 35.83 22.71
C LEU A 3 -1.40 34.92 23.79
N LEU A 4 -0.96 35.07 25.04
CA LEU A 4 -1.45 34.29 26.17
C LEU A 4 -2.90 34.66 26.53
N GLU A 5 -3.26 35.91 26.38
CA GLU A 5 -4.63 36.41 26.57
C GLU A 5 -5.57 35.94 25.45
N SER A 6 -5.08 35.98 24.21
CA SER A 6 -5.82 35.42 23.05
C SER A 6 -6.06 33.93 23.17
N PHE A 7 -5.10 33.18 23.69
CA PHE A 7 -5.23 31.73 23.93
C PHE A 7 -6.28 31.45 25.03
N ARG A 8 -6.25 32.21 26.14
CA ARG A 8 -7.24 32.08 27.22
C ARG A 8 -8.64 32.40 26.73
N THR A 9 -8.79 33.47 25.96
CA THR A 9 -10.06 33.93 25.43
C THR A 9 -10.64 32.90 24.40
N ALA A 10 -9.78 32.26 23.58
CA ALA A 10 -10.19 31.18 22.67
C ALA A 10 -10.72 29.96 23.45
N LEU A 11 -10.06 29.58 24.56
CA LEU A 11 -10.51 28.49 25.43
C LEU A 11 -11.83 28.79 26.14
N GLU A 12 -12.00 30.02 26.62
CA GLU A 12 -13.24 30.48 27.28
C GLU A 12 -14.40 30.48 26.25
N GLY A 13 -14.16 30.90 25.01
CA GLY A 13 -15.15 30.86 23.95
C GLY A 13 -15.61 29.45 23.58
N ILE A 14 -14.70 28.43 23.62
CA ILE A 14 -15.05 27.02 23.47
C ILE A 14 -15.90 26.53 24.67
N GLY A 15 -15.64 27.02 25.86
CA GLY A 15 -16.31 26.61 27.11
C GLY A 15 -17.76 27.09 27.24
N THR A 16 -18.10 28.26 26.68
CA THR A 16 -19.43 28.88 26.83
C THR A 16 -20.52 28.17 26.01
N ASN A 17 -20.18 27.56 24.85
CA ASN A 17 -21.13 26.83 24.02
C ASN A 17 -20.55 25.50 23.54
N LYS A 18 -20.38 24.55 24.46
CA LYS A 18 -19.72 23.25 24.26
C LYS A 18 -20.26 22.46 23.06
N LEU A 19 -21.59 22.41 22.91
CA LEU A 19 -22.22 21.63 21.83
C LEU A 19 -21.90 22.22 20.45
N ARG A 20 -21.90 23.54 20.31
CA ARG A 20 -21.58 24.21 19.04
C ARG A 20 -20.07 24.08 18.74
N ALA A 21 -19.22 24.30 19.74
CA ALA A 21 -17.77 24.15 19.59
C ALA A 21 -17.38 22.71 19.20
N THR A 22 -17.99 21.70 19.81
CA THR A 22 -17.74 20.29 19.49
C THR A 22 -18.18 19.94 18.07
N LEU A 23 -19.38 20.37 17.64
CA LEU A 23 -19.90 20.10 16.30
C LEU A 23 -19.03 20.76 15.21
N THR A 24 -18.53 21.95 15.43
CA THR A 24 -17.71 22.65 14.43
C THR A 24 -16.27 22.15 14.39
N MET A 25 -15.68 21.90 15.57
CA MET A 25 -14.34 21.30 15.65
C MET A 25 -14.32 19.88 15.11
N SER A 26 -15.45 19.12 15.20
CA SER A 26 -15.51 17.76 14.67
C SER A 26 -15.21 17.70 13.16
N GLY A 27 -15.66 18.68 12.37
CA GLY A 27 -15.34 18.75 10.95
C GLY A 27 -13.83 18.88 10.69
N ILE A 28 -13.13 19.74 11.45
CA ILE A 28 -11.68 19.91 11.35
C ILE A 28 -10.96 18.66 11.85
N ILE A 29 -11.39 18.12 13.00
CA ILE A 29 -10.81 16.93 13.61
C ILE A 29 -10.91 15.74 12.64
N ILE A 30 -12.12 15.46 12.11
CA ILE A 30 -12.36 14.36 11.18
C ILE A 30 -11.57 14.55 9.89
N GLY A 31 -11.55 15.76 9.33
CA GLY A 31 -10.79 16.05 8.13
C GLY A 31 -9.29 15.78 8.29
N ILE A 32 -8.67 16.31 9.34
CA ILE A 32 -7.24 16.11 9.60
C ILE A 32 -6.93 14.66 10.02
N MET A 33 -7.79 14.06 10.83
CA MET A 33 -7.68 12.65 11.21
C MET A 33 -7.65 11.75 9.98
N SER A 34 -8.55 11.97 9.03
CA SER A 34 -8.63 11.18 7.80
C SER A 34 -7.37 11.33 6.94
N VAL A 35 -6.87 12.55 6.76
CA VAL A 35 -5.64 12.82 6.00
C VAL A 35 -4.44 12.10 6.65
N ILE A 36 -4.25 12.29 7.95
CA ILE A 36 -3.12 11.66 8.67
C ILE A 36 -3.21 10.14 8.63
N ALA A 37 -4.39 9.56 8.87
CA ALA A 37 -4.57 8.11 8.85
C ALA A 37 -4.23 7.52 7.47
N VAL A 38 -4.72 8.13 6.39
CA VAL A 38 -4.50 7.66 5.01
C VAL A 38 -3.04 7.78 4.60
N ILE A 39 -2.40 8.93 4.86
CA ILE A 39 -0.99 9.12 4.50
C ILE A 39 -0.08 8.16 5.31
N THR A 40 -0.35 7.99 6.61
CA THR A 40 0.43 7.11 7.48
C THR A 40 0.33 5.64 7.04
N LEU A 41 -0.86 5.16 6.72
CA LEU A 41 -1.08 3.80 6.21
C LEU A 41 -0.57 3.63 4.78
N GLY A 42 -0.72 4.64 3.93
CA GLY A 42 -0.21 4.65 2.56
C GLY A 42 1.30 4.51 2.51
N ASN A 43 2.03 5.34 3.26
CA ASN A 43 3.49 5.28 3.36
C ASN A 43 3.95 3.92 3.94
N GLY A 44 3.24 3.42 4.95
CA GLY A 44 3.52 2.11 5.55
C GLY A 44 3.33 0.97 4.57
N SER A 45 2.26 1.00 3.78
CA SER A 45 2.00 0.02 2.73
C SER A 45 3.09 0.03 1.67
N GLN A 46 3.46 1.20 1.19
CA GLN A 46 4.50 1.36 0.18
C GLN A 46 5.85 0.82 0.65
N GLN A 47 6.27 1.15 1.88
CA GLN A 47 7.51 0.65 2.45
C GLN A 47 7.48 -0.88 2.63
N ALA A 48 6.41 -1.41 3.20
CA ALA A 48 6.26 -2.84 3.40
C ALA A 48 6.27 -3.61 2.06
N TYR A 49 5.67 -3.03 1.02
CA TYR A 49 5.67 -3.58 -0.33
C TYR A 49 7.08 -3.57 -0.94
N THR A 50 7.80 -2.44 -0.81
CA THR A 50 9.19 -2.30 -1.27
C THR A 50 10.10 -3.32 -0.60
N ASP A 51 10.02 -3.44 0.73
CA ASP A 51 10.83 -4.40 1.51
C ASP A 51 10.55 -5.85 1.10
N GLN A 52 9.31 -6.16 0.73
CA GLN A 52 8.94 -7.49 0.26
C GLN A 52 9.45 -7.78 -1.14
N LEU A 53 9.32 -6.82 -2.05
CA LEU A 53 9.79 -6.96 -3.42
C LEU A 53 11.32 -7.06 -3.49
N GLU A 54 12.05 -6.37 -2.62
CA GLU A 54 13.49 -6.53 -2.50
C GLU A 54 13.88 -7.96 -2.07
N LYS A 55 13.08 -8.59 -1.21
CA LYS A 55 13.28 -10.00 -0.80
C LYS A 55 12.98 -11.00 -1.92
N LEU A 56 12.15 -10.65 -2.90
CA LEU A 56 11.87 -11.49 -4.07
C LEU A 56 12.98 -11.48 -5.12
N GLY A 57 13.95 -10.59 -5.00
CA GLY A 57 15.07 -10.43 -5.92
C GLY A 57 14.91 -9.20 -6.81
N ALA A 58 15.57 -8.12 -6.40
CA ALA A 58 15.51 -6.81 -7.06
C ALA A 58 15.98 -6.80 -8.54
N THR A 59 16.56 -7.92 -9.01
CA THR A 59 17.03 -8.09 -10.39
C THR A 59 16.15 -9.01 -11.22
N ASN A 60 14.97 -9.40 -10.70
CA ASN A 60 14.06 -10.29 -11.40
C ASN A 60 13.02 -9.49 -12.20
N PHE A 61 12.67 -10.02 -13.37
CA PHE A 61 11.49 -9.61 -14.12
C PHE A 61 10.77 -10.85 -14.67
N SER A 62 9.48 -10.72 -14.86
CA SER A 62 8.62 -11.80 -15.36
C SER A 62 8.19 -11.50 -16.79
N VAL A 63 8.16 -12.53 -17.60
CA VAL A 63 7.65 -12.49 -18.96
C VAL A 63 6.38 -13.32 -19.02
N THR A 64 5.29 -12.69 -19.40
CA THR A 64 3.98 -13.33 -19.62
C THR A 64 3.47 -13.02 -21.01
N ILE A 65 2.47 -13.75 -21.45
CA ILE A 65 1.81 -13.46 -22.72
C ILE A 65 0.71 -12.43 -22.45
N TRP A 66 0.65 -11.38 -23.27
CA TRP A 66 -0.45 -10.43 -23.25
C TRP A 66 -1.75 -11.13 -23.62
N TRP A 67 -2.70 -11.15 -22.71
CA TRP A 67 -3.97 -11.87 -22.90
C TRP A 67 -4.90 -11.08 -23.81
N ASP A 68 -4.77 -11.25 -25.12
CA ASP A 68 -5.64 -10.69 -26.16
C ASP A 68 -6.27 -11.79 -27.00
N GLN A 69 -7.30 -11.43 -27.80
CA GLN A 69 -8.08 -12.33 -28.66
C GLN A 69 -7.27 -12.99 -29.79
N GLY A 70 -6.35 -13.84 -29.48
CA GLY A 70 -5.45 -14.52 -30.43
C GLY A 70 -4.20 -15.07 -29.79
N SER A 71 -4.00 -14.77 -28.52
CA SER A 71 -2.88 -15.31 -27.74
C SER A 71 -3.07 -16.80 -27.50
N LYS A 72 -2.03 -17.56 -27.81
CA LYS A 72 -1.98 -19.00 -27.52
C LYS A 72 -1.04 -19.21 -26.34
N LEU A 73 -1.51 -19.88 -25.29
CA LEU A 73 -0.69 -20.28 -24.15
C LEU A 73 0.57 -21.08 -24.56
N SER A 74 0.59 -21.66 -25.76
CA SER A 74 1.72 -22.42 -26.30
C SER A 74 2.90 -21.58 -26.78
N ASP A 75 2.80 -20.26 -26.76
CA ASP A 75 3.81 -19.37 -27.35
C ASP A 75 4.93 -19.01 -26.35
N LEU A 76 4.91 -19.54 -25.12
CA LEU A 76 6.06 -19.61 -24.21
C LEU A 76 6.36 -21.07 -23.91
N THR A 77 7.61 -21.46 -24.03
CA THR A 77 8.05 -22.85 -23.86
C THR A 77 9.14 -22.98 -22.78
N VAL A 78 9.35 -24.18 -22.31
CA VAL A 78 10.45 -24.50 -21.38
C VAL A 78 11.81 -24.26 -22.03
N GLU A 79 11.90 -24.53 -23.31
CA GLU A 79 13.09 -24.33 -24.14
C GLU A 79 13.49 -22.85 -24.23
N ASP A 80 12.50 -21.93 -24.21
CA ASP A 80 12.76 -20.48 -24.18
C ASP A 80 13.47 -20.08 -22.90
N ALA A 81 13.01 -20.61 -21.75
CA ALA A 81 13.64 -20.32 -20.46
C ALA A 81 15.10 -20.76 -20.43
N TYR A 82 15.42 -21.99 -20.92
CA TYR A 82 16.79 -22.47 -20.97
C TYR A 82 17.67 -21.75 -22.00
N ALA A 83 17.08 -21.23 -23.07
CA ALA A 83 17.82 -20.51 -24.11
C ALA A 83 18.18 -19.07 -23.70
N LEU A 84 17.33 -18.37 -22.95
CA LEU A 84 17.51 -16.97 -22.59
C LEU A 84 18.88 -16.64 -21.96
N PRO A 85 19.41 -17.39 -20.96
CA PRO A 85 20.73 -17.12 -20.41
C PRO A 85 21.87 -17.31 -21.41
N GLN A 86 21.67 -18.14 -22.43
CA GLN A 86 22.66 -18.40 -23.47
C GLN A 86 22.65 -17.33 -24.57
N GLN A 87 21.50 -16.67 -24.76
CA GLN A 87 21.30 -15.64 -25.79
C GLN A 87 21.65 -14.24 -25.33
N SER A 88 21.76 -14.00 -24.03
CA SER A 88 22.04 -12.67 -23.48
C SER A 88 23.09 -12.72 -22.38
N PRO A 89 24.19 -11.94 -22.51
CA PRO A 89 25.20 -11.83 -21.46
C PRO A 89 24.70 -11.13 -20.19
N TYR A 90 23.53 -10.49 -20.25
CA TYR A 90 22.93 -9.73 -19.15
C TYR A 90 21.99 -10.57 -18.28
N ILE A 91 21.65 -11.79 -18.74
CA ILE A 91 20.78 -12.72 -18.02
C ILE A 91 21.64 -13.70 -17.23
N GLU A 92 21.31 -13.93 -15.96
CA GLU A 92 21.96 -14.92 -15.13
C GLU A 92 21.22 -16.24 -15.19
N GLU A 93 19.90 -16.23 -14.97
CA GLU A 93 19.03 -17.40 -14.95
C GLU A 93 17.65 -17.06 -15.53
N ALA A 94 16.95 -18.08 -16.03
CA ALA A 94 15.54 -17.94 -16.41
C ALA A 94 14.79 -19.23 -16.03
N VAL A 95 13.68 -19.06 -15.36
CA VAL A 95 12.90 -20.14 -14.75
C VAL A 95 11.48 -20.13 -15.28
N PRO A 96 11.02 -21.25 -15.90
CA PRO A 96 9.65 -21.36 -16.39
C PRO A 96 8.69 -21.73 -15.26
N PHE A 97 7.48 -21.21 -15.33
CA PHE A 97 6.38 -21.51 -14.41
C PHE A 97 5.11 -21.93 -15.13
N THR A 98 4.51 -23.00 -14.65
CA THR A 98 3.15 -23.43 -14.98
C THR A 98 2.38 -23.62 -13.69
N ASN A 99 1.19 -23.04 -13.58
CA ASN A 99 0.37 -23.13 -12.38
C ASN A 99 -0.83 -24.04 -12.63
N LEU A 100 -1.03 -25.01 -11.74
CA LEU A 100 -2.19 -25.87 -11.69
C LEU A 100 -2.83 -25.80 -10.32
N TYR A 101 -4.15 -25.83 -10.27
CA TYR A 101 -4.91 -25.96 -9.04
C TYR A 101 -5.49 -27.36 -8.93
N GLY A 102 -5.46 -27.93 -7.74
CA GLY A 102 -6.10 -29.22 -7.52
C GLY A 102 -5.87 -29.76 -6.11
N THR A 103 -6.59 -30.84 -5.82
CA THR A 103 -6.53 -31.52 -4.54
C THR A 103 -5.34 -32.50 -4.49
N ILE A 104 -4.44 -32.28 -3.56
CA ILE A 104 -3.40 -33.25 -3.20
C ILE A 104 -3.95 -34.15 -2.09
N ARG A 105 -3.94 -35.45 -2.33
CA ARG A 105 -4.41 -36.44 -1.35
C ARG A 105 -3.23 -37.09 -0.64
N GLY A 106 -3.17 -36.88 0.66
CA GLY A 106 -2.26 -37.56 1.56
C GLY A 106 -2.89 -38.85 2.16
N PRO A 107 -2.15 -39.54 3.05
CA PRO A 107 -2.60 -40.79 3.65
C PRO A 107 -3.90 -40.63 4.48
N LYS A 108 -4.12 -39.48 5.09
CA LYS A 108 -5.23 -39.23 6.02
C LYS A 108 -6.22 -38.17 5.51
N LYS A 109 -5.77 -37.20 4.71
CA LYS A 109 -6.57 -36.02 4.29
C LYS A 109 -6.20 -35.60 2.88
N GLY A 110 -7.15 -34.98 2.19
CA GLY A 110 -6.92 -34.22 0.97
C GLY A 110 -6.91 -32.72 1.28
N LYS A 111 -6.11 -31.98 0.55
CA LYS A 111 -6.00 -30.52 0.61
C LYS A 111 -5.94 -29.94 -0.78
N ASP A 112 -6.69 -28.88 -0.99
CA ASP A 112 -6.59 -28.10 -2.23
C ASP A 112 -5.34 -27.22 -2.15
N ALA A 113 -4.54 -27.26 -3.20
CA ALA A 113 -3.28 -26.57 -3.25
C ALA A 113 -2.99 -26.00 -4.65
N SER A 114 -2.23 -24.93 -4.69
CA SER A 114 -1.62 -24.42 -5.92
C SER A 114 -0.33 -25.20 -6.18
N ILE A 115 -0.21 -25.80 -7.36
CA ILE A 115 0.96 -26.57 -7.74
C ILE A 115 1.68 -25.80 -8.84
N GLN A 116 2.93 -25.47 -8.58
CA GLN A 116 3.79 -24.79 -9.53
C GLN A 116 4.75 -25.80 -10.19
N GLY A 117 4.58 -25.97 -11.51
CA GLY A 117 5.55 -26.65 -12.35
C GLY A 117 6.70 -25.71 -12.67
N THR A 118 7.93 -26.14 -12.36
CA THR A 118 9.11 -25.30 -12.56
C THR A 118 10.37 -26.16 -12.76
N ASN A 119 11.53 -25.52 -12.89
CA ASN A 119 12.81 -26.21 -13.07
C ASN A 119 13.69 -26.19 -11.81
N GLU A 120 14.88 -26.77 -11.89
CA GLU A 120 15.87 -26.88 -10.82
C GLU A 120 16.42 -25.54 -10.32
N ASP A 121 16.35 -24.49 -11.14
CA ASP A 121 16.97 -23.19 -10.87
C ASP A 121 16.09 -22.23 -10.07
N LEU A 122 14.90 -22.68 -9.63
CA LEU A 122 13.96 -21.87 -8.86
C LEU A 122 14.61 -21.17 -7.68
N LEU A 123 15.40 -21.90 -6.89
CA LEU A 123 16.04 -21.37 -5.68
C LEU A 123 17.05 -20.24 -5.96
N LYS A 124 17.57 -20.16 -7.20
CA LYS A 124 18.47 -19.07 -7.62
C LYS A 124 17.72 -17.78 -7.92
N VAL A 125 16.46 -17.92 -8.34
CA VAL A 125 15.58 -16.80 -8.74
C VAL A 125 14.70 -16.35 -7.59
N GLN A 126 14.33 -17.27 -6.69
CA GLN A 126 13.54 -16.97 -5.49
C GLN A 126 14.36 -17.19 -4.19
N PRO A 127 15.15 -16.20 -3.77
CA PRO A 127 16.02 -16.31 -2.60
C PRO A 127 15.26 -16.40 -1.25
N ASN A 128 13.97 -16.02 -1.26
CA ASN A 128 13.07 -16.15 -0.13
C ASN A 128 12.63 -17.59 0.14
N LEU A 129 12.83 -18.50 -0.81
CA LEU A 129 12.51 -19.91 -0.68
C LEU A 129 13.70 -20.65 -0.05
N LYS A 130 13.47 -21.25 1.12
CA LYS A 130 14.52 -21.99 1.85
C LYS A 130 14.10 -23.45 2.06
N ILE A 131 15.02 -24.37 1.84
CA ILE A 131 14.78 -25.79 2.14
C ILE A 131 14.81 -25.96 3.66
N VAL A 132 13.73 -26.47 4.22
CA VAL A 132 13.59 -26.77 5.66
C VAL A 132 13.90 -28.23 5.93
N ALA A 133 13.49 -29.13 5.04
CA ALA A 133 13.74 -30.55 5.16
C ALA A 133 13.89 -31.20 3.78
N GLY A 134 14.71 -32.25 3.68
CA GLY A 134 14.94 -32.96 2.44
C GLY A 134 15.78 -32.18 1.43
N ARG A 135 15.39 -32.18 0.17
CA ARG A 135 16.09 -31.53 -0.93
C ARG A 135 15.14 -31.01 -2.01
N TYR A 136 15.65 -30.14 -2.87
CA TYR A 136 14.97 -29.75 -4.11
C TYR A 136 15.24 -30.75 -5.24
N PHE A 137 14.48 -30.69 -6.33
CA PHE A 137 14.70 -31.58 -7.49
C PHE A 137 15.90 -31.13 -8.34
N THR A 138 16.50 -32.09 -8.99
CA THR A 138 17.70 -31.90 -9.81
C THR A 138 17.33 -31.71 -11.29
N ALA A 139 18.26 -31.18 -12.09
CA ALA A 139 18.11 -31.06 -13.55
C ALA A 139 17.77 -32.40 -14.23
N LYS A 140 18.30 -33.52 -13.73
CA LYS A 140 17.98 -34.86 -14.25
C LYS A 140 16.51 -35.22 -13.98
N GLU A 141 16.00 -34.95 -12.77
CA GLU A 141 14.60 -35.22 -12.41
C GLU A 141 13.64 -34.34 -13.18
N VAL A 142 14.02 -33.10 -13.48
CA VAL A 142 13.24 -32.22 -14.35
C VAL A 142 13.22 -32.76 -15.78
N ARG A 143 14.37 -33.07 -16.37
CA ARG A 143 14.43 -33.59 -17.75
C ARG A 143 13.69 -34.91 -17.92
N GLU A 144 13.78 -35.82 -16.96
CA GLU A 144 13.11 -37.11 -17.00
C GLU A 144 11.61 -37.04 -16.61
N GLY A 145 11.11 -35.89 -16.17
CA GLY A 145 9.75 -35.74 -15.69
C GLY A 145 9.43 -36.67 -14.52
N LYS A 146 10.33 -36.73 -13.50
CA LYS A 146 10.14 -37.60 -12.34
C LYS A 146 8.93 -37.17 -11.51
N PRO A 147 8.14 -38.13 -11.00
CA PRO A 147 6.99 -37.86 -10.14
C PRO A 147 7.42 -37.51 -8.70
N VAL A 148 8.09 -36.37 -8.53
CA VAL A 148 8.55 -35.85 -7.25
C VAL A 148 7.89 -34.51 -6.93
N ILE A 149 7.71 -34.23 -5.63
CA ILE A 149 7.05 -33.02 -5.15
C ILE A 149 7.81 -32.43 -3.98
N VAL A 150 7.90 -31.10 -3.95
CA VAL A 150 8.37 -30.31 -2.82
C VAL A 150 7.20 -29.52 -2.26
N LEU A 151 6.94 -29.62 -0.97
CA LEU A 151 5.79 -29.01 -0.30
C LEU A 151 6.20 -27.72 0.39
N THR A 152 5.29 -26.76 0.51
CA THR A 152 5.45 -25.68 1.48
C THR A 152 5.20 -26.22 2.89
N GLU A 153 5.80 -25.61 3.92
CA GLU A 153 5.62 -26.02 5.33
C GLU A 153 4.15 -26.11 5.73
N LYS A 154 3.34 -25.14 5.27
CA LYS A 154 1.91 -25.09 5.60
C LYS A 154 1.14 -26.26 4.99
N LEU A 155 1.42 -26.59 3.72
CA LEU A 155 0.79 -27.72 3.06
C LEU A 155 1.26 -29.06 3.70
N ALA A 156 2.55 -29.18 4.01
CA ALA A 156 3.09 -30.36 4.70
C ALA A 156 2.44 -30.58 6.06
N ALA A 157 2.33 -29.52 6.87
CA ALA A 157 1.63 -29.58 8.16
C ALA A 157 0.14 -29.91 8.01
N GLY A 158 -0.51 -29.39 6.98
CA GLY A 158 -1.91 -29.66 6.66
C GLY A 158 -2.18 -31.13 6.28
N LEU A 159 -1.29 -31.76 5.53
CA LEU A 159 -1.41 -33.13 5.04
C LEU A 159 -0.93 -34.19 6.05
N PHE A 160 0.16 -33.92 6.75
CA PHE A 160 0.86 -34.90 7.60
C PHE A 160 0.82 -34.57 9.11
N GLY A 161 0.42 -33.34 9.48
CA GLY A 161 0.46 -32.88 10.86
C GLY A 161 1.90 -32.77 11.38
N ARG A 162 2.27 -33.59 12.36
CA ARG A 162 3.63 -33.64 12.93
C ARG A 162 4.50 -34.78 12.36
N GLU A 163 3.98 -35.58 11.44
CA GLU A 163 4.73 -36.68 10.85
C GLU A 163 5.70 -36.15 9.78
N ASP A 164 6.89 -36.78 9.67
CA ASP A 164 7.85 -36.47 8.61
C ASP A 164 7.26 -36.78 7.22
N PRO A 165 7.14 -35.78 6.33
CA PRO A 165 6.58 -35.97 5.00
C PRO A 165 7.58 -36.60 4.00
N ILE A 166 8.90 -36.57 4.27
CA ILE A 166 9.91 -36.97 3.30
C ILE A 166 9.80 -38.45 2.97
N GLY A 167 9.88 -38.78 1.67
CA GLY A 167 9.75 -40.16 1.16
C GLY A 167 8.32 -40.70 1.10
N LYS A 168 7.33 -39.99 1.65
CA LYS A 168 5.95 -40.43 1.60
C LYS A 168 5.33 -40.15 0.23
N ARG A 169 4.33 -40.99 -0.12
CA ARG A 169 3.60 -40.85 -1.39
C ARG A 169 2.33 -40.02 -1.20
N LEU A 170 2.08 -39.17 -2.16
CA LEU A 170 0.87 -38.39 -2.32
C LEU A 170 0.24 -38.69 -3.65
N THR A 171 -1.05 -38.44 -3.77
CA THR A 171 -1.75 -38.53 -5.07
C THR A 171 -2.21 -37.14 -5.49
N PHE A 172 -1.81 -36.73 -6.69
CA PHE A 172 -2.28 -35.52 -7.33
C PHE A 172 -2.96 -35.89 -8.65
N LYS A 173 -4.22 -35.48 -8.82
CA LYS A 173 -5.08 -36.01 -9.90
C LYS A 173 -5.02 -37.57 -9.89
N SER A 174 -4.51 -38.17 -10.94
CA SER A 174 -4.37 -39.64 -11.07
C SER A 174 -2.93 -40.13 -10.87
N ALA A 175 -1.98 -39.25 -10.60
CA ALA A 175 -0.55 -39.57 -10.50
C ALA A 175 -0.11 -39.72 -9.04
N SER A 176 0.75 -40.72 -8.79
CA SER A 176 1.41 -40.90 -7.52
C SER A 176 2.75 -40.15 -7.52
N VAL A 177 2.99 -39.27 -6.56
CA VAL A 177 4.20 -38.46 -6.44
C VAL A 177 4.87 -38.67 -5.10
N ILE A 178 6.18 -38.56 -5.03
CA ILE A 178 6.99 -38.77 -3.83
C ILE A 178 7.46 -37.42 -3.29
N VAL A 179 7.23 -37.18 -2.01
CA VAL A 179 7.72 -36.01 -1.31
C VAL A 179 9.24 -36.10 -1.11
N ILE A 180 9.98 -35.16 -1.69
CA ILE A 180 11.45 -35.14 -1.59
C ILE A 180 11.98 -33.97 -0.77
N GLY A 181 11.16 -32.96 -0.52
CA GLY A 181 11.56 -31.80 0.25
C GLY A 181 10.40 -31.00 0.79
N VAL A 182 10.71 -30.15 1.76
CA VAL A 182 9.83 -29.15 2.34
C VAL A 182 10.56 -27.81 2.29
N VAL A 183 9.87 -26.79 1.80
CA VAL A 183 10.39 -25.42 1.70
C VAL A 183 9.58 -24.47 2.57
N SER A 184 10.25 -23.50 3.16
CA SER A 184 9.66 -22.36 3.81
C SER A 184 9.61 -21.18 2.84
N GLU A 185 8.46 -20.58 2.71
CA GLU A 185 8.30 -19.32 2.00
C GLU A 185 8.29 -18.18 3.03
N ALA A 186 9.10 -17.15 2.83
CA ALA A 186 8.92 -15.94 3.62
C ALA A 186 7.49 -15.40 3.36
N LYS A 187 6.73 -15.15 4.44
CA LYS A 187 5.40 -14.56 4.34
C LYS A 187 5.49 -13.25 3.57
N LEU A 188 4.86 -13.20 2.43
CA LEU A 188 4.68 -11.98 1.65
C LEU A 188 3.26 -11.47 1.89
N MET A 189 3.08 -10.16 2.05
CA MET A 189 1.73 -9.56 2.20
C MET A 189 0.86 -9.79 0.95
N ILE A 190 1.51 -10.00 -0.21
CA ILE A 190 0.85 -10.35 -1.47
C ILE A 190 0.26 -11.76 -1.46
N ASP A 191 0.69 -12.61 -0.54
CA ASP A 191 0.23 -13.99 -0.40
C ASP A 191 -1.07 -14.14 0.41
N ALA A 192 -1.87 -13.09 0.54
CA ALA A 192 -3.19 -13.18 1.14
C ALA A 192 -4.07 -14.19 0.37
N GLY A 193 -3.78 -15.49 0.56
CA GLY A 193 -4.48 -16.60 -0.10
C GLY A 193 -3.60 -17.68 -0.74
N ARG A 194 -2.31 -17.48 -0.98
CA ARG A 194 -1.38 -18.48 -1.57
C ARG A 194 -0.66 -19.34 -0.54
N SER A 195 -1.29 -19.74 0.48
CA SER A 195 -0.62 -20.30 1.64
C SER A 195 -0.44 -21.82 1.66
N GLU A 196 -0.99 -22.55 0.69
CA GLU A 196 -0.83 -24.00 0.57
C GLU A 196 -0.38 -24.31 -0.86
N GLY A 197 0.93 -24.45 -1.06
CA GLY A 197 1.52 -24.65 -2.38
C GLY A 197 2.49 -25.84 -2.42
N ALA A 198 2.77 -26.31 -3.63
CA ALA A 198 3.76 -27.34 -3.89
C ALA A 198 4.48 -27.06 -5.21
N TYR A 199 5.69 -27.56 -5.31
CA TYR A 199 6.53 -27.47 -6.51
C TYR A 199 6.75 -28.84 -7.10
N MET A 200 6.62 -28.96 -8.42
CA MET A 200 6.88 -30.19 -9.19
C MET A 200 7.74 -29.88 -10.41
N PRO A 201 8.48 -30.85 -10.95
CA PRO A 201 9.12 -30.70 -12.24
C PRO A 201 8.10 -30.34 -13.32
N ILE A 202 8.36 -29.26 -14.05
CA ILE A 202 7.42 -28.74 -15.07
C ILE A 202 7.13 -29.81 -16.14
N THR A 203 8.13 -30.57 -16.52
CA THR A 203 8.01 -31.65 -17.49
C THR A 203 7.10 -32.79 -17.01
N PHE A 204 7.09 -33.07 -15.70
CA PHE A 204 6.13 -34.03 -15.12
C PHE A 204 4.68 -33.53 -15.28
N LEU A 205 4.42 -32.26 -14.97
CA LEU A 205 3.10 -31.67 -15.12
C LEU A 205 2.64 -31.65 -16.58
N HIS A 206 3.54 -31.29 -17.52
CA HIS A 206 3.26 -31.31 -18.95
C HIS A 206 2.92 -32.70 -19.45
N ASN A 207 3.64 -33.73 -19.00
CA ASN A 207 3.39 -35.12 -19.39
C ASN A 207 2.06 -35.64 -18.83
N MET A 208 1.70 -35.18 -17.62
CA MET A 208 0.46 -35.59 -16.94
C MET A 208 -0.78 -34.92 -17.55
N ASP A 209 -0.72 -33.66 -17.91
CA ASP A 209 -1.87 -32.86 -18.34
C ASP A 209 -1.99 -32.79 -19.90
N GLY A 210 -0.93 -33.23 -20.61
CA GLY A 210 -0.90 -33.22 -22.09
C GLY A 210 -0.65 -31.85 -22.71
N TYR A 211 -0.55 -30.79 -21.91
CA TYR A 211 -0.32 -29.42 -22.35
C TYR A 211 1.11 -28.98 -22.04
N LYS A 212 1.82 -28.47 -23.06
CA LYS A 212 3.21 -28.01 -22.95
C LYS A 212 3.29 -26.49 -23.01
N TYR A 213 2.61 -25.82 -22.09
CA TYR A 213 2.66 -24.36 -22.03
C TYR A 213 3.28 -23.85 -20.73
N VAL A 214 3.93 -22.71 -20.85
CA VAL A 214 4.52 -21.96 -19.75
C VAL A 214 3.67 -20.69 -19.56
N HIS A 215 3.19 -20.46 -18.34
CA HIS A 215 2.42 -19.25 -18.04
C HIS A 215 3.33 -18.03 -17.90
N THR A 216 4.48 -18.23 -17.30
CA THR A 216 5.41 -17.15 -16.97
C THR A 216 6.83 -17.67 -17.03
N ILE A 217 7.75 -16.87 -17.56
CA ILE A 217 9.19 -17.08 -17.38
C ILE A 217 9.70 -15.97 -16.47
N THR A 218 10.22 -16.33 -15.30
CA THR A 218 10.92 -15.37 -14.43
C THR A 218 12.38 -15.36 -14.81
N VAL A 219 12.89 -14.21 -15.16
CA VAL A 219 14.26 -13.99 -15.60
C VAL A 219 15.00 -13.18 -14.56
N LYS A 220 16.21 -13.63 -14.20
CA LYS A 220 17.12 -12.93 -13.30
C LYS A 220 18.21 -12.23 -14.12
N ALA A 221 18.25 -10.91 -14.06
CA ALA A 221 19.34 -10.12 -14.63
C ALA A 221 20.57 -10.19 -13.71
N LYS A 222 21.77 -10.05 -14.28
CA LYS A 222 23.03 -10.06 -13.52
C LYS A 222 23.16 -8.90 -12.53
N SER A 223 22.59 -7.73 -12.86
CA SER A 223 22.57 -6.56 -11.97
C SER A 223 21.40 -5.64 -12.32
N LYS A 224 21.10 -4.68 -11.41
CA LYS A 224 20.07 -3.66 -11.65
C LYS A 224 20.39 -2.80 -12.88
N GLU A 225 21.66 -2.45 -13.10
CA GLU A 225 22.11 -1.63 -14.23
C GLU A 225 21.90 -2.33 -15.59
N THR A 226 21.97 -3.67 -15.59
CA THR A 226 21.81 -4.47 -16.80
C THR A 226 20.37 -4.91 -17.06
N MET A 227 19.45 -4.61 -16.14
CA MET A 227 18.05 -5.09 -16.19
C MET A 227 17.34 -4.63 -17.46
N GLU A 228 17.42 -3.35 -17.81
CA GLU A 228 16.79 -2.82 -19.03
C GLU A 228 17.36 -3.42 -20.32
N ALA A 229 18.66 -3.73 -20.33
CA ALA A 229 19.28 -4.42 -21.44
C ALA A 229 18.81 -5.89 -21.51
N ALA A 230 18.67 -6.55 -20.36
CA ALA A 230 18.16 -7.91 -20.26
C ALA A 230 16.70 -7.98 -20.74
N LYS A 231 15.83 -7.09 -20.31
CA LYS A 231 14.43 -6.98 -20.75
C LYS A 231 14.34 -6.84 -22.28
N ARG A 232 15.03 -5.85 -22.86
CA ARG A 232 15.03 -5.62 -24.31
C ARG A 232 15.55 -6.81 -25.12
N GLN A 233 16.59 -7.49 -24.61
CA GLN A 233 17.11 -8.68 -25.30
C GLN A 233 16.17 -9.87 -25.18
N THR A 234 15.51 -10.05 -24.06
CA THR A 234 14.50 -11.07 -23.85
C THR A 234 13.33 -10.89 -24.82
N GLU A 235 12.79 -9.68 -24.89
CA GLU A 235 11.70 -9.34 -25.80
C GLU A 235 12.10 -9.58 -27.26
N LYS A 236 13.27 -9.07 -27.67
CA LYS A 236 13.79 -9.26 -29.04
C LYS A 236 14.00 -10.73 -29.40
N TYR A 237 14.47 -11.54 -28.44
CA TYR A 237 14.66 -12.96 -28.63
C TYR A 237 13.33 -13.67 -28.83
N LEU A 238 12.35 -13.44 -27.96
CA LEU A 238 11.04 -14.07 -28.00
C LEU A 238 10.24 -13.64 -29.24
N ASN A 239 10.24 -12.34 -29.57
CA ASN A 239 9.59 -11.82 -30.78
C ASN A 239 10.13 -12.46 -32.04
N ARG A 240 11.46 -12.61 -32.13
CA ARG A 240 12.10 -13.27 -33.30
C ARG A 240 11.80 -14.77 -33.37
N ARG A 241 11.78 -15.44 -32.22
CA ARG A 241 11.60 -16.89 -32.15
C ARG A 241 10.18 -17.31 -32.49
N HIS A 242 9.21 -16.53 -32.09
CA HIS A 242 7.79 -16.84 -32.24
C HIS A 242 7.10 -16.03 -33.35
N ASP A 243 7.85 -15.19 -34.06
CA ASP A 243 7.36 -14.30 -35.14
C ASP A 243 6.17 -13.42 -34.64
N ARG A 244 6.35 -12.77 -33.50
CA ARG A 244 5.36 -11.93 -32.84
C ARG A 244 5.98 -10.58 -32.46
N GLU A 245 5.20 -9.51 -32.55
CA GLU A 245 5.57 -8.18 -32.08
C GLU A 245 4.56 -7.68 -31.03
N ASN A 246 5.04 -7.02 -29.97
CA ASN A 246 4.22 -6.49 -28.85
C ASN A 246 3.30 -7.53 -28.21
N TYR A 247 3.77 -8.75 -28.12
CA TYR A 247 3.00 -9.90 -27.67
C TYR A 247 3.31 -10.32 -26.22
N TYR A 248 4.50 -9.97 -25.75
CA TYR A 248 4.97 -10.33 -24.43
C TYR A 248 4.88 -9.13 -23.49
N GLN A 249 4.30 -9.35 -22.32
CA GLN A 249 4.32 -8.42 -21.22
C GLN A 249 5.53 -8.72 -20.35
N ILE A 250 6.36 -7.72 -20.14
CA ILE A 250 7.56 -7.83 -19.31
C ILE A 250 7.36 -6.97 -18.07
N ASP A 251 7.09 -7.64 -16.96
CA ASP A 251 6.83 -7.01 -15.67
C ASP A 251 8.05 -7.13 -14.77
N SER A 252 8.51 -6.01 -14.26
CA SER A 252 9.56 -5.98 -13.25
C SER A 252 9.01 -5.46 -11.92
N ILE A 253 9.77 -5.68 -10.87
CA ILE A 253 9.49 -5.12 -9.56
C ILE A 253 9.31 -3.60 -9.62
N GLU A 254 10.09 -2.92 -10.45
CA GLU A 254 9.98 -1.47 -10.68
C GLU A 254 8.62 -1.08 -11.26
N ASN A 255 8.12 -1.85 -12.24
CA ASN A 255 6.80 -1.61 -12.83
C ASN A 255 5.70 -1.81 -11.78
N ALA A 256 5.79 -2.88 -11.00
CA ALA A 256 4.84 -3.17 -9.93
C ALA A 256 4.85 -2.08 -8.83
N LEU A 257 6.02 -1.55 -8.49
CA LEU A 257 6.16 -0.39 -7.60
C LEU A 257 5.51 0.86 -8.20
N GLY A 258 5.77 1.15 -9.48
CA GLY A 258 5.17 2.29 -10.19
C GLY A 258 3.64 2.23 -10.25
N GLU A 259 3.07 1.05 -10.49
CA GLU A 259 1.62 0.84 -10.43
C GLU A 259 1.06 1.04 -9.02
N MET A 260 1.75 0.54 -8.00
CA MET A 260 1.38 0.73 -6.61
C MET A 260 1.44 2.20 -6.18
N ASP A 261 2.47 2.93 -6.63
CA ASP A 261 2.61 4.37 -6.40
C ASP A 261 1.45 5.14 -7.05
N SER A 262 1.11 4.81 -8.28
CA SER A 262 -0.02 5.41 -9.01
C SER A 262 -1.36 5.13 -8.32
N PHE A 263 -1.57 3.89 -7.87
CA PHE A 263 -2.77 3.50 -7.14
C PHE A 263 -2.86 4.21 -5.78
N SER A 264 -1.76 4.23 -5.01
CA SER A 264 -1.65 4.93 -3.74
C SER A 264 -1.87 6.43 -3.90
N GLY A 265 -1.30 7.05 -4.94
CA GLY A 265 -1.51 8.44 -5.32
C GLY A 265 -2.99 8.74 -5.63
N THR A 266 -3.65 7.85 -6.36
CA THR A 266 -5.09 7.97 -6.67
C THR A 266 -5.94 7.92 -5.39
N LEU A 267 -5.70 6.96 -4.52
CA LEU A 267 -6.39 6.86 -3.23
C LEU A 267 -6.16 8.11 -2.38
N THR A 268 -4.90 8.54 -2.27
CA THR A 268 -4.54 9.75 -1.52
C THR A 268 -5.27 10.98 -2.06
N THR A 269 -5.41 11.09 -3.38
CA THR A 269 -6.17 12.19 -4.02
C THR A 269 -7.64 12.13 -3.65
N ILE A 270 -8.29 10.97 -3.76
CA ILE A 270 -9.71 10.79 -3.41
C ILE A 270 -9.96 11.17 -1.94
N PHE A 271 -9.13 10.65 -1.04
CA PHE A 271 -9.29 10.95 0.39
C PHE A 271 -8.95 12.40 0.72
N SER A 272 -7.97 13.01 0.02
CA SER A 272 -7.66 14.43 0.20
C SER A 272 -8.82 15.34 -0.22
N VAL A 273 -9.51 15.00 -1.31
CA VAL A 273 -10.72 15.71 -1.73
C VAL A 273 -11.83 15.58 -0.68
N ALA A 274 -12.09 14.36 -0.20
CA ALA A 274 -13.10 14.12 0.83
C ALA A 274 -12.77 14.87 2.14
N ALA A 275 -11.51 14.83 2.57
CA ALA A 275 -11.02 15.56 3.74
C ALA A 275 -11.11 17.09 3.52
N GLY A 276 -10.81 17.57 2.32
CA GLY A 276 -10.98 18.98 1.93
C GLY A 276 -12.43 19.47 2.10
N ILE A 277 -13.40 18.65 1.70
CA ILE A 277 -14.83 18.93 1.90
C ILE A 277 -15.15 18.98 3.41
N ALA A 278 -14.70 18.00 4.18
CA ALA A 278 -14.91 17.97 5.63
C ALA A 278 -14.29 19.19 6.33
N LEU A 279 -13.08 19.57 5.93
CA LEU A 279 -12.38 20.75 6.43
C LEU A 279 -13.09 22.05 6.03
N PHE A 280 -13.64 22.13 4.82
CA PHE A 280 -14.42 23.29 4.36
C PHE A 280 -15.70 23.46 5.20
N VAL A 281 -16.42 22.37 5.44
CA VAL A 281 -17.62 22.37 6.32
C VAL A 281 -17.25 22.76 7.75
N GLY A 282 -16.16 22.19 8.29
CA GLY A 282 -15.61 22.56 9.59
C GLY A 282 -15.22 24.04 9.68
N GLY A 283 -14.60 24.57 8.62
CA GLY A 283 -14.25 25.99 8.51
C GLY A 283 -15.45 26.92 8.51
N ILE A 284 -16.54 26.58 7.79
CA ILE A 284 -17.81 27.33 7.89
C ILE A 284 -18.33 27.33 9.33
N GLY A 285 -18.18 26.20 10.02
CA GLY A 285 -18.52 26.11 11.43
C GLY A 285 -17.72 27.07 12.29
N VAL A 286 -16.39 27.16 12.10
CA VAL A 286 -15.53 28.13 12.79
C VAL A 286 -15.96 29.56 12.51
N MET A 287 -16.23 29.88 11.24
CA MET A 287 -16.74 31.19 10.86
C MET A 287 -18.03 31.55 11.61
N ASN A 288 -18.98 30.62 11.71
CA ASN A 288 -20.23 30.83 12.41
C ASN A 288 -20.04 31.06 13.93
N ILE A 289 -19.14 30.27 14.56
CA ILE A 289 -18.80 30.50 15.99
C ILE A 289 -18.19 31.88 16.17
N MET A 290 -17.24 32.25 15.33
CA MET A 290 -16.57 33.54 15.42
C MET A 290 -17.53 34.71 15.20
N LEU A 291 -18.51 34.57 14.28
CA LEU A 291 -19.57 35.61 14.08
C LEU A 291 -20.44 35.79 15.33
N VAL A 292 -20.80 34.69 15.99
CA VAL A 292 -21.56 34.76 17.25
C VAL A 292 -20.68 35.35 18.35
N SER A 293 -19.43 34.96 18.46
CA SER A 293 -18.50 35.53 19.44
C SER A 293 -18.32 37.05 19.27
N VAL A 294 -18.24 37.51 18.02
CA VAL A 294 -18.20 38.96 17.71
C VAL A 294 -19.47 39.67 18.18
N THR A 295 -20.67 39.09 17.98
CA THR A 295 -21.91 39.69 18.43
C THR A 295 -22.05 39.71 19.97
N GLU A 296 -21.68 38.63 20.64
CA GLU A 296 -21.68 38.53 22.11
C GLU A 296 -20.69 39.51 22.76
N ARG A 297 -19.56 39.83 22.10
CA ARG A 297 -18.50 40.74 22.59
C ARG A 297 -18.57 42.12 21.92
N THR A 298 -19.66 42.50 21.32
CA THR A 298 -19.81 43.80 20.61
C THR A 298 -19.46 44.95 21.51
N ARG A 299 -19.96 45.00 22.74
CA ARG A 299 -19.68 46.04 23.72
C ARG A 299 -18.21 46.11 24.13
N GLU A 300 -17.56 44.97 24.34
CA GLU A 300 -16.14 44.89 24.67
C GLU A 300 -15.27 45.45 23.53
N ILE A 301 -15.58 45.07 22.27
CA ILE A 301 -14.92 45.62 21.09
C ILE A 301 -15.09 47.11 20.98
N GLY A 302 -16.31 47.62 21.31
CA GLY A 302 -16.61 49.04 21.37
C GLY A 302 -15.76 49.81 22.37
N ILE A 303 -15.61 49.28 23.59
CA ILE A 303 -14.76 49.84 24.62
C ILE A 303 -13.30 49.89 24.18
N ARG A 304 -12.75 48.79 23.63
CA ARG A 304 -11.36 48.77 23.12
C ARG A 304 -11.11 49.81 22.04
N LYS A 305 -12.05 49.95 21.11
CA LYS A 305 -11.96 50.98 20.05
C LYS A 305 -12.09 52.41 20.57
N ALA A 306 -12.94 52.63 21.57
CA ALA A 306 -13.06 53.93 22.27
C ALA A 306 -11.75 54.31 23.00
N LEU A 307 -11.00 53.31 23.51
CA LEU A 307 -9.69 53.49 24.13
C LEU A 307 -8.54 53.59 23.09
N GLY A 308 -8.83 53.59 21.79
CA GLY A 308 -7.84 53.84 20.73
C GLY A 308 -7.31 52.59 20.00
N ALA A 309 -7.92 51.42 20.15
CA ALA A 309 -7.53 50.23 19.37
C ALA A 309 -7.77 50.46 17.88
N ARG A 310 -6.74 50.20 17.10
CA ARG A 310 -6.79 50.33 15.64
C ARG A 310 -7.53 49.16 14.98
N TYR A 311 -7.99 49.38 13.76
CA TYR A 311 -8.61 48.33 12.95
C TYR A 311 -7.76 47.03 12.92
N GLY A 312 -6.45 47.14 12.66
CA GLY A 312 -5.53 46.02 12.60
C GLY A 312 -5.40 45.25 13.91
N ASP A 313 -5.52 45.92 15.07
CA ASP A 313 -5.40 45.29 16.40
C ASP A 313 -6.58 44.35 16.65
N ILE A 314 -7.78 44.79 16.34
CA ILE A 314 -9.01 43.99 16.48
C ILE A 314 -9.00 42.82 15.46
N MET A 315 -8.65 43.14 14.21
CA MET A 315 -8.59 42.13 13.17
C MET A 315 -7.59 41.01 13.50
N LEU A 316 -6.37 41.39 13.93
CA LEU A 316 -5.31 40.43 14.28
C LEU A 316 -5.72 39.57 15.49
N GLN A 317 -6.37 40.15 16.46
CA GLN A 317 -6.85 39.42 17.64
C GLN A 317 -7.82 38.29 17.23
N PHE A 318 -8.87 38.58 16.44
CA PHE A 318 -9.85 37.59 16.04
C PHE A 318 -9.27 36.55 15.06
N LEU A 319 -8.30 36.94 14.21
CA LEU A 319 -7.55 35.99 13.37
C LEU A 319 -6.71 35.01 14.21
N ILE A 320 -6.01 35.50 15.22
CA ILE A 320 -5.25 34.63 16.14
C ILE A 320 -6.20 33.69 16.89
N GLU A 321 -7.35 34.19 17.33
CA GLU A 321 -8.36 33.39 18.04
C GLU A 321 -8.87 32.23 17.13
N SER A 322 -9.26 32.52 15.88
CA SER A 322 -9.69 31.51 14.93
C SER A 322 -8.59 30.49 14.60
N MET A 323 -7.34 30.95 14.45
CA MET A 323 -6.19 30.08 14.20
C MET A 323 -5.91 29.15 15.37
N ILE A 324 -6.01 29.64 16.61
CA ILE A 324 -5.85 28.82 17.82
C ILE A 324 -6.90 27.71 17.88
N VAL A 325 -8.18 28.04 17.61
CA VAL A 325 -9.26 27.05 17.57
C VAL A 325 -8.97 25.95 16.54
N CYS A 326 -8.53 26.33 15.34
CA CYS A 326 -8.19 25.39 14.29
C CYS A 326 -6.94 24.55 14.63
N LEU A 327 -5.93 25.15 15.26
CA LEU A 327 -4.73 24.42 15.69
C LEU A 327 -5.05 23.41 16.81
N ILE A 328 -5.95 23.73 17.73
CA ILE A 328 -6.42 22.77 18.75
C ILE A 328 -7.14 21.61 18.07
N GLY A 329 -8.08 21.89 17.16
CA GLY A 329 -8.76 20.87 16.37
C GLY A 329 -7.79 20.03 15.53
N GLY A 330 -6.79 20.69 14.94
CA GLY A 330 -5.71 20.06 14.19
C GLY A 330 -4.87 19.10 15.02
N THR A 331 -4.46 19.53 16.21
CA THR A 331 -3.69 18.70 17.14
C THR A 331 -4.47 17.45 17.56
N ILE A 332 -5.74 17.62 17.92
CA ILE A 332 -6.62 16.50 18.27
C ILE A 332 -6.79 15.58 17.04
N GLY A 333 -6.99 16.16 15.86
CA GLY A 333 -7.12 15.41 14.60
C GLY A 333 -5.87 14.59 14.28
N VAL A 334 -4.67 15.14 14.44
CA VAL A 334 -3.39 14.42 14.27
C VAL A 334 -3.28 13.27 15.26
N LEU A 335 -3.54 13.51 16.55
CA LEU A 335 -3.46 12.46 17.58
C LEU A 335 -4.46 11.32 17.32
N LEU A 336 -5.69 11.64 16.97
CA LEU A 336 -6.70 10.65 16.59
C LEU A 336 -6.36 9.96 15.28
N GLY A 337 -5.77 10.68 14.31
CA GLY A 337 -5.32 10.11 13.04
C GLY A 337 -4.22 9.08 13.22
N ILE A 338 -3.23 9.37 14.07
CA ILE A 338 -2.18 8.41 14.45
C ILE A 338 -2.80 7.20 15.17
N GLY A 339 -3.70 7.44 16.12
CA GLY A 339 -4.39 6.38 16.85
C GLY A 339 -5.20 5.46 15.96
N THR A 340 -5.94 6.03 15.00
CA THR A 340 -6.70 5.24 14.01
C THR A 340 -5.80 4.48 13.05
N ALA A 341 -4.68 5.06 12.60
CA ALA A 341 -3.70 4.37 11.77
C ALA A 341 -3.06 3.19 12.52
N MET A 342 -2.68 3.36 13.78
CA MET A 342 -2.15 2.29 14.64
C MET A 342 -3.18 1.17 14.87
N PHE A 343 -4.44 1.53 15.08
CA PHE A 343 -5.50 0.55 15.25
C PHE A 343 -5.75 -0.23 13.96
N ALA A 344 -5.87 0.46 12.83
CA ALA A 344 -6.10 -0.15 11.52
C ALA A 344 -4.92 -1.04 11.09
N SER A 345 -3.68 -0.67 11.44
CA SER A 345 -2.47 -1.43 11.11
C SER A 345 -2.47 -2.85 11.69
N GLN A 346 -3.16 -3.08 12.81
CA GLN A 346 -3.28 -4.41 13.42
C GLN A 346 -4.14 -5.37 12.58
N TYR A 347 -5.08 -4.84 11.79
CA TYR A 347 -5.96 -5.64 10.92
C TYR A 347 -5.40 -5.82 9.51
N VAL A 348 -4.60 -4.86 9.03
CA VAL A 348 -4.09 -4.84 7.65
C VAL A 348 -2.65 -5.36 7.58
N GLU A 349 -2.02 -5.65 8.73
CA GLU A 349 -0.62 -6.10 8.84
C GLU A 349 0.40 -5.13 8.18
N VAL A 350 0.06 -3.84 8.09
CA VAL A 350 0.89 -2.79 7.50
C VAL A 350 1.49 -1.93 8.62
N PRO A 351 2.82 -1.74 8.69
CA PRO A 351 3.42 -0.88 9.69
C PRO A 351 2.99 0.58 9.46
N PRO A 352 2.49 1.29 10.49
CA PRO A 352 2.12 2.69 10.35
C PRO A 352 3.40 3.54 10.29
N LEU A 353 3.68 4.18 9.14
CA LEU A 353 4.82 5.07 8.97
C LEU A 353 4.37 6.52 8.97
N LEU A 354 4.55 7.17 10.11
CA LEU A 354 4.29 8.59 10.26
C LEU A 354 5.47 9.39 9.71
N SER A 355 5.26 10.18 8.67
CA SER A 355 6.24 11.12 8.17
C SER A 355 6.10 12.48 8.86
N TRP A 356 7.23 13.15 9.12
CA TRP A 356 7.24 14.53 9.61
C TRP A 356 6.51 15.49 8.66
N GLU A 357 6.63 15.24 7.36
CA GLU A 357 5.96 16.02 6.32
C GLU A 357 4.43 16.00 6.47
N SER A 358 3.86 14.85 6.81
CA SER A 358 2.41 14.72 7.04
C SER A 358 1.92 15.59 8.18
N ILE A 359 2.71 15.69 9.26
CA ILE A 359 2.39 16.55 10.41
C ILE A 359 2.43 18.02 10.00
N VAL A 360 3.48 18.43 9.28
CA VAL A 360 3.64 19.82 8.80
C VAL A 360 2.49 20.20 7.86
N ILE A 361 2.12 19.31 6.95
CA ILE A 361 0.98 19.50 6.04
C ILE A 361 -0.31 19.68 6.84
N ALA A 362 -0.57 18.85 7.83
CA ALA A 362 -1.78 18.92 8.66
C ALA A 362 -1.89 20.25 9.41
N PHE A 363 -0.80 20.70 10.03
CA PHE A 363 -0.76 22.00 10.72
C PHE A 363 -0.85 23.17 9.75
N GLY A 364 -0.23 23.08 8.58
CA GLY A 364 -0.34 24.08 7.50
C GLY A 364 -1.78 24.25 7.03
N PHE A 365 -2.46 23.15 6.73
CA PHE A 365 -3.88 23.16 6.34
C PHE A 365 -4.78 23.71 7.46
N SER A 366 -4.58 23.27 8.70
CA SER A 366 -5.33 23.74 9.86
C SER A 366 -5.21 25.25 10.03
N SER A 367 -3.98 25.78 9.92
CA SER A 367 -3.70 27.21 10.02
C SER A 367 -4.34 28.00 8.86
N ALA A 368 -4.22 27.48 7.64
CA ALA A 368 -4.82 28.12 6.46
C ALA A 368 -6.34 28.23 6.58
N ILE A 369 -7.01 27.20 7.07
CA ILE A 369 -8.46 27.20 7.33
C ILE A 369 -8.82 28.22 8.41
N GLY A 370 -8.06 28.25 9.51
CA GLY A 370 -8.28 29.24 10.59
C GLY A 370 -8.18 30.68 10.08
N ILE A 371 -7.20 30.97 9.24
CA ILE A 371 -7.04 32.29 8.62
C ILE A 371 -8.18 32.55 7.64
N PHE A 372 -8.46 31.65 6.72
CA PHE A 372 -9.46 31.89 5.63
C PHE A 372 -10.87 32.12 6.20
N PHE A 373 -11.32 31.23 7.07
CA PHE A 373 -12.66 31.32 7.65
C PHE A 373 -12.75 32.31 8.81
N GLY A 374 -11.62 32.65 9.45
CA GLY A 374 -11.54 33.71 10.46
C GLY A 374 -11.51 35.13 9.91
N LEU A 375 -11.11 35.30 8.64
CA LEU A 375 -10.94 36.62 8.02
C LEU A 375 -12.23 37.44 8.00
N TYR A 376 -13.35 36.84 7.59
CA TYR A 376 -14.63 37.52 7.49
C TYR A 376 -15.18 37.97 8.87
N PRO A 377 -15.25 37.13 9.91
CA PRO A 377 -15.63 37.58 11.26
C PRO A 377 -14.71 38.65 11.83
N ALA A 378 -13.39 38.48 11.69
CA ALA A 378 -12.41 39.45 12.15
C ALA A 378 -12.58 40.81 11.48
N HIS A 379 -12.81 40.82 10.17
CA HIS A 379 -13.10 42.03 9.42
C HIS A 379 -14.41 42.72 9.92
N LYS A 380 -15.46 41.94 10.17
CA LYS A 380 -16.74 42.46 10.70
C LYS A 380 -16.54 43.07 12.09
N ALA A 381 -15.80 42.41 12.98
CA ALA A 381 -15.46 42.94 14.31
C ALA A 381 -14.64 44.24 14.22
N ALA A 382 -13.65 44.27 13.34
CA ALA A 382 -12.78 45.44 13.15
C ALA A 382 -13.50 46.66 12.55
N ARG A 383 -14.63 46.48 11.87
CA ARG A 383 -15.43 47.56 11.30
C ARG A 383 -16.54 48.13 12.19
N LEU A 384 -16.76 47.56 13.41
CA LEU A 384 -17.77 48.07 14.32
C LEU A 384 -17.46 49.51 14.72
N HIS A 385 -18.49 50.38 14.69
CA HIS A 385 -18.40 51.76 15.17
C HIS A 385 -18.48 51.77 16.69
N PRO A 386 -17.58 52.48 17.42
CA PRO A 386 -17.55 52.50 18.87
C PRO A 386 -18.90 52.95 19.49
N ILE A 387 -19.56 53.95 18.86
CA ILE A 387 -20.84 54.50 19.36
C ILE A 387 -21.95 53.44 19.28
N ASP A 388 -22.05 52.77 18.12
CA ASP A 388 -23.09 51.75 17.90
C ASP A 388 -22.84 50.50 18.77
N ALA A 389 -21.56 50.12 18.96
CA ALA A 389 -21.18 49.01 19.77
C ALA A 389 -21.45 49.22 21.27
N LEU A 390 -21.35 50.46 21.78
CA LEU A 390 -21.62 50.80 23.19
C LEU A 390 -23.14 50.92 23.48
N ARG A 391 -23.95 51.10 22.45
CA ARG A 391 -25.45 51.18 22.55
C ARG A 391 -26.11 49.82 22.41
N TYR A 392 -25.33 48.77 22.10
CA TYR A 392 -25.83 47.41 21.91
C TYR A 392 -26.14 46.82 23.30
N GLU A 393 -27.43 46.53 23.57
CA GLU A 393 -27.92 45.83 24.77
C GLU A 393 -27.81 44.32 24.59
#